data_f990c562c2e3e3219f6c9a666954a16f
#
_entry.id   f990c562c2e3e3219f6c9a666954a16f
#
_cell.length_a   1.000
_cell.length_b   1.000
_cell.length_c   1.000
_cell.angle_alpha   90.00
_cell.angle_beta   90.00
_cell.angle_gamma   90.00
#
_symmetry.space_group_name_H-M   'P 1'
#
loop_
_entity.id
_entity.type
_entity.pdbx_description
1 polymer ?
#
loop_
_entity_poly.entity_id
_entity_poly.type
_entity_poly.pdbx_seq_one_letter_code
_entity_poly.pdbx_strand_id
1 'polypeptide(L)'
;MRRLTFTRMGRWYIALTIGIGLAATNTGNNLLFLVLGLLLASIIVSGILSEQTLRGVHVERRLPAVATAGQPALIGLRARNGKKRAPSFSLEIRERGGDVAGHGFLVLLPARESGEVAYRFVPQRRGLHRFRQLEVATRAPFGLFEKSRPLDVPGEIIVFPRVVLAPRLSAQSLARAGEQPEDRIGLGLQVHSLRDHRPGEDARSIHWKSTARAGRLIAVDREQERRKRICVVLDHRTLRGDALERAVELAAAFVVRELDGGAEVSLAVAGQFLAAGSGEAQRCAALRLLALLEEKGADTASPRPEAEAAVIEVHG
;
A
#
# COMPACT_ATOMS: atom_id res chain seq x y z
N MET A 1 -15.36 -22.50 12.20
CA MET A 1 -16.24 -22.82 13.38
C MET A 1 -16.49 -21.54 14.16
N ARG A 2 -17.70 -21.35 14.67
CA ARG A 2 -18.00 -20.23 15.60
C ARG A 2 -17.31 -20.49 16.93
N ARG A 3 -16.78 -19.44 17.55
CA ARG A 3 -16.15 -19.54 18.87
C ARG A 3 -16.99 -18.76 19.88
N LEU A 4 -17.14 -19.30 21.07
CA LEU A 4 -17.75 -18.63 22.20
C LEU A 4 -16.72 -18.63 23.33
N THR A 5 -16.43 -17.46 23.85
CA THR A 5 -15.52 -17.28 24.98
C THR A 5 -16.22 -16.47 26.06
N PHE A 6 -16.03 -16.89 27.32
CA PHE A 6 -16.52 -16.12 28.45
C PHE A 6 -15.65 -14.91 28.69
N THR A 7 -16.24 -13.73 28.76
CA THR A 7 -15.52 -12.52 29.15
C THR A 7 -15.14 -12.58 30.63
N ARG A 8 -14.26 -11.70 31.08
CA ARG A 8 -13.97 -11.59 32.52
C ARG A 8 -15.22 -11.25 33.34
N MET A 9 -16.05 -10.34 32.82
CA MET A 9 -17.34 -9.97 33.43
C MET A 9 -18.31 -11.14 33.42
N GLY A 10 -18.38 -11.90 32.32
CA GLY A 10 -19.24 -13.07 32.22
C GLY A 10 -18.92 -14.16 33.25
N ARG A 11 -17.64 -14.39 33.52
CA ARG A 11 -17.21 -15.35 34.56
C ARG A 11 -17.67 -14.92 35.95
N TRP A 12 -17.48 -13.64 36.31
CA TRP A 12 -17.98 -13.11 37.58
C TRP A 12 -19.50 -13.13 37.67
N TYR A 13 -20.20 -12.86 36.57
CA TYR A 13 -21.66 -12.93 36.51
C TYR A 13 -22.18 -14.34 36.75
N ILE A 14 -21.56 -15.35 36.17
CA ILE A 14 -21.91 -16.74 36.39
C ILE A 14 -21.64 -17.13 37.84
N ALA A 15 -20.50 -16.76 38.42
CA ALA A 15 -20.20 -17.03 39.82
C ALA A 15 -21.24 -16.41 40.77
N LEU A 16 -21.63 -15.14 40.50
CA LEU A 16 -22.69 -14.46 41.24
C LEU A 16 -24.02 -15.19 41.10
N THR A 17 -24.39 -15.62 39.91
CA THR A 17 -25.64 -16.37 39.65
C THR A 17 -25.69 -17.68 40.45
N ILE A 18 -24.57 -18.42 40.50
CA ILE A 18 -24.45 -19.64 41.29
C ILE A 18 -24.57 -19.32 42.79
N GLY A 19 -23.87 -18.27 43.25
CA GLY A 19 -23.93 -17.85 44.65
C GLY A 19 -25.36 -17.48 45.10
N ILE A 20 -26.10 -16.73 44.28
CA ILE A 20 -27.51 -16.38 44.56
C ILE A 20 -28.39 -17.65 44.50
N GLY A 21 -28.14 -18.58 43.60
CA GLY A 21 -28.84 -19.84 43.52
C GLY A 21 -28.71 -20.66 44.81
N LEU A 22 -27.48 -20.78 45.32
CA LEU A 22 -27.22 -21.48 46.59
C LEU A 22 -27.87 -20.75 47.76
N ALA A 23 -27.82 -19.43 47.81
CA ALA A 23 -28.50 -18.66 48.86
C ALA A 23 -30.03 -18.80 48.81
N ALA A 24 -30.61 -18.79 47.60
CA ALA A 24 -32.06 -18.96 47.40
C ALA A 24 -32.53 -20.31 47.88
N THR A 25 -31.81 -21.40 47.54
CA THR A 25 -32.16 -22.76 48.01
C THR A 25 -31.99 -22.96 49.50
N ASN A 26 -30.97 -22.34 50.12
CA ASN A 26 -30.71 -22.44 51.52
C ASN A 26 -31.70 -21.63 52.40
N THR A 27 -32.12 -20.45 51.92
CA THR A 27 -33.01 -19.56 52.69
C THR A 27 -34.50 -19.75 52.37
N GLY A 28 -34.85 -20.39 51.27
CA GLY A 28 -36.22 -20.53 50.78
C GLY A 28 -36.91 -19.21 50.43
N ASN A 29 -36.13 -18.13 50.21
CA ASN A 29 -36.67 -16.80 49.97
C ASN A 29 -37.13 -16.62 48.53
N ASN A 30 -38.41 -16.34 48.31
CA ASN A 30 -39.00 -16.14 46.99
C ASN A 30 -38.38 -15.00 46.21
N LEU A 31 -37.90 -13.95 46.88
CA LEU A 31 -37.26 -12.81 46.21
C LEU A 31 -35.91 -13.22 45.58
N LEU A 32 -35.15 -14.08 46.27
CA LEU A 32 -33.89 -14.62 45.73
C LEU A 32 -34.13 -15.52 44.52
N PHE A 33 -35.20 -16.31 44.50
CA PHE A 33 -35.61 -17.11 43.34
C PHE A 33 -36.00 -16.21 42.16
N LEU A 34 -36.67 -15.07 42.39
CA LEU A 34 -37.00 -14.12 41.38
C LEU A 34 -35.70 -13.52 40.76
N VAL A 35 -34.76 -13.09 41.60
CA VAL A 35 -33.46 -12.55 41.14
C VAL A 35 -32.68 -13.59 40.36
N LEU A 36 -32.64 -14.83 40.83
CA LEU A 36 -32.00 -15.95 40.13
C LEU A 36 -32.61 -16.14 38.73
N GLY A 37 -33.95 -16.13 38.64
CA GLY A 37 -34.67 -16.25 37.36
C GLY A 37 -34.30 -15.13 36.39
N LEU A 38 -34.17 -13.87 36.83
CA LEU A 38 -33.72 -12.74 36.02
C LEU A 38 -32.28 -12.91 35.56
N LEU A 39 -31.36 -13.36 36.41
CA LEU A 39 -29.98 -13.61 36.06
C LEU A 39 -29.86 -14.73 35.02
N LEU A 40 -30.55 -15.82 35.18
CA LEU A 40 -30.58 -16.91 34.21
C LEU A 40 -31.21 -16.50 32.90
N ALA A 41 -32.31 -15.74 32.91
CA ALA A 41 -32.94 -15.21 31.73
C ALA A 41 -31.99 -14.29 30.94
N SER A 42 -31.21 -13.43 31.62
CA SER A 42 -30.26 -12.56 30.98
C SER A 42 -29.12 -13.34 30.29
N ILE A 43 -28.65 -14.44 30.84
CA ILE A 43 -27.67 -15.33 30.23
C ILE A 43 -28.21 -15.90 28.91
N ILE A 44 -29.45 -16.43 28.96
CA ILE A 44 -30.11 -17.03 27.80
C ILE A 44 -30.33 -15.97 26.71
N VAL A 45 -30.89 -14.82 27.07
CA VAL A 45 -31.13 -13.68 26.15
C VAL A 45 -29.82 -13.20 25.53
N SER A 46 -28.75 -13.06 26.33
CA SER A 46 -27.43 -12.71 25.85
C SER A 46 -26.91 -13.70 24.80
N GLY A 47 -27.08 -14.98 25.06
CA GLY A 47 -26.71 -16.08 24.17
C GLY A 47 -27.43 -16.01 22.81
N ILE A 48 -28.76 -15.77 22.83
CA ILE A 48 -29.60 -15.68 21.63
C ILE A 48 -29.28 -14.41 20.84
N LEU A 49 -29.26 -13.24 21.48
CA LEU A 49 -29.06 -11.95 20.83
C LEU A 49 -27.64 -11.82 20.22
N SER A 50 -26.61 -12.34 20.90
CA SER A 50 -25.26 -12.36 20.35
C SER A 50 -25.17 -13.21 19.06
N GLU A 51 -25.90 -14.33 19.01
CA GLU A 51 -25.99 -15.16 17.82
C GLU A 51 -26.72 -14.45 16.67
N GLN A 52 -27.84 -13.80 16.97
CA GLN A 52 -28.58 -13.01 15.97
C GLN A 52 -27.78 -11.83 15.45
N THR A 53 -26.96 -11.21 16.29
CA THR A 53 -26.10 -10.09 15.90
C THR A 53 -25.08 -10.48 14.82
N LEU A 54 -24.44 -11.63 14.94
CA LEU A 54 -23.44 -12.11 13.97
C LEU A 54 -24.05 -12.76 12.72
N ARG A 55 -25.31 -13.18 12.79
CA ARG A 55 -25.97 -13.86 11.68
C ARG A 55 -26.19 -12.89 10.51
N GLY A 56 -25.86 -13.33 9.29
CA GLY A 56 -26.10 -12.56 8.06
C GLY A 56 -25.22 -11.30 7.91
N VAL A 57 -24.16 -11.17 8.69
CA VAL A 57 -23.16 -10.12 8.49
C VAL A 57 -22.14 -10.60 7.46
N HIS A 58 -21.95 -9.82 6.39
CA HIS A 58 -20.94 -10.02 5.37
C HIS A 58 -19.93 -8.90 5.46
N VAL A 59 -18.66 -9.19 5.27
CA VAL A 59 -17.60 -8.18 5.32
C VAL A 59 -16.74 -8.31 4.07
N GLU A 60 -16.45 -7.18 3.46
CA GLU A 60 -15.54 -7.03 2.33
C GLU A 60 -14.36 -6.17 2.75
N ARG A 61 -13.16 -6.54 2.32
CA ARG A 61 -11.95 -5.74 2.54
C ARG A 61 -11.71 -4.84 1.34
N ARG A 62 -11.41 -3.57 1.60
CA ARG A 62 -11.01 -2.58 0.62
C ARG A 62 -9.56 -2.21 0.85
N LEU A 63 -8.70 -2.68 -0.01
CA LEU A 63 -7.28 -2.39 0.03
C LEU A 63 -7.00 -1.09 -0.74
N PRO A 64 -6.06 -0.25 -0.29
CA PRO A 64 -5.59 0.87 -1.08
C PRO A 64 -4.84 0.37 -2.31
N ALA A 65 -4.80 1.19 -3.36
CA ALA A 65 -4.09 0.84 -4.60
C ALA A 65 -2.59 0.67 -4.37
N VAL A 66 -2.02 1.40 -3.41
CA VAL A 66 -0.59 1.43 -3.10
C VAL A 66 -0.39 1.54 -1.59
N ALA A 67 0.63 0.85 -1.09
CA ALA A 67 1.17 1.03 0.25
C ALA A 67 2.70 1.12 0.17
N THR A 68 3.32 1.83 1.11
CA THR A 68 4.77 2.00 1.17
C THR A 68 5.29 1.55 2.53
N ALA A 69 6.42 0.86 2.56
CA ALA A 69 7.04 0.39 3.80
C ALA A 69 7.34 1.56 4.76
N GLY A 70 6.99 1.39 6.03
CA GLY A 70 7.13 2.41 7.06
C GLY A 70 6.10 3.53 7.02
N GLN A 71 5.19 3.58 6.04
CA GLN A 71 4.13 4.57 5.96
C GLN A 71 2.76 3.97 6.29
N PRO A 72 1.89 4.74 6.99
CA PRO A 72 0.56 4.27 7.29
C PRO A 72 -0.32 4.20 6.05
N ALA A 73 -0.93 3.06 5.81
CA ALA A 73 -1.99 2.86 4.84
C ALA A 73 -3.32 2.59 5.56
N LEU A 74 -4.43 3.06 5.02
CA LEU A 74 -5.76 2.79 5.54
C LEU A 74 -6.36 1.59 4.82
N ILE A 75 -6.72 0.57 5.58
CA ILE A 75 -7.45 -0.59 5.08
C ILE A 75 -8.90 -0.45 5.46
N GLY A 76 -9.76 -0.35 4.46
CA GLY A 76 -11.20 -0.25 4.63
C GLY A 76 -11.82 -1.63 4.83
N LEU A 77 -12.83 -1.69 5.71
CA LEU A 77 -13.69 -2.85 5.91
C LEU A 77 -15.13 -2.40 5.75
N ARG A 78 -15.81 -2.94 4.75
CA ARG A 78 -17.24 -2.70 4.53
C ARG A 78 -18.03 -3.87 5.04
N ALA A 79 -18.81 -3.66 6.10
CA ALA A 79 -19.72 -4.65 6.65
C ALA A 79 -21.14 -4.41 6.12
N ARG A 80 -21.81 -5.46 5.66
CA ARG A 80 -23.21 -5.44 5.23
C ARG A 80 -24.04 -6.35 6.08
N ASN A 81 -25.17 -5.84 6.56
CA ASN A 81 -26.17 -6.62 7.26
C ASN A 81 -27.22 -7.18 6.29
N GLY A 82 -27.16 -8.47 6.00
CA GLY A 82 -28.13 -9.15 5.13
C GLY A 82 -29.47 -9.49 5.78
N LYS A 83 -29.66 -9.17 7.06
CA LYS A 83 -30.92 -9.44 7.77
C LYS A 83 -32.03 -8.49 7.31
N LYS A 84 -33.28 -8.98 7.28
CA LYS A 84 -34.43 -8.21 6.82
C LYS A 84 -34.95 -7.18 7.83
N ARG A 85 -34.88 -7.49 9.14
CA ARG A 85 -35.53 -6.70 10.20
C ARG A 85 -34.65 -6.44 11.43
N ALA A 86 -33.61 -7.27 11.67
CA ALA A 86 -32.83 -7.17 12.87
C ALA A 86 -31.50 -6.43 12.64
N PRO A 87 -31.17 -5.41 13.43
CA PRO A 87 -29.86 -4.78 13.39
C PRO A 87 -28.77 -5.70 13.95
N SER A 88 -27.53 -5.34 13.75
CA SER A 88 -26.35 -5.91 14.40
C SER A 88 -25.71 -4.86 15.28
N PHE A 89 -25.30 -5.22 16.48
CA PHE A 89 -24.74 -4.30 17.47
C PHE A 89 -23.32 -4.69 17.84
N SER A 90 -22.50 -3.69 18.14
CA SER A 90 -21.17 -3.87 18.71
C SER A 90 -20.35 -4.91 17.96
N LEU A 91 -20.23 -4.70 16.63
CA LEU A 91 -19.42 -5.56 15.76
C LEU A 91 -17.98 -5.13 15.81
N GLU A 92 -17.10 -6.01 16.23
CA GLU A 92 -15.66 -5.87 16.13
C GLU A 92 -15.16 -6.76 15.00
N ILE A 93 -14.47 -6.17 14.03
CA ILE A 93 -13.92 -6.86 12.87
C ILE A 93 -12.41 -6.84 13.03
N ARG A 94 -11.78 -8.01 13.12
CA ARG A 94 -10.34 -8.17 13.37
C ARG A 94 -9.68 -8.94 12.24
N GLU A 95 -8.46 -8.57 11.88
CA GLU A 95 -7.62 -9.41 11.01
C GLU A 95 -7.16 -10.66 11.76
N ARG A 96 -7.19 -11.78 11.05
CA ARG A 96 -6.68 -13.06 11.55
C ARG A 96 -5.83 -13.78 10.52
N GLY A 97 -4.71 -14.31 10.98
CA GLY A 97 -3.86 -15.17 10.17
C GLY A 97 -3.12 -14.40 9.06
N GLY A 98 -1.94 -13.91 9.38
CA GLY A 98 -1.05 -13.15 8.50
C GLY A 98 -0.18 -12.22 9.33
N ASP A 99 0.67 -11.48 8.65
CA ASP A 99 1.61 -10.53 9.26
C ASP A 99 0.93 -9.20 9.64
N VAL A 100 -0.41 -9.13 9.50
CA VAL A 100 -1.18 -7.89 9.66
C VAL A 100 -2.09 -8.00 10.87
N ALA A 101 -1.92 -7.10 11.82
CA ALA A 101 -2.84 -6.88 12.93
C ALA A 101 -3.65 -5.61 12.67
N GLY A 102 -4.97 -5.72 12.74
CA GLY A 102 -5.87 -4.57 12.56
C GLY A 102 -7.27 -4.92 13.04
N HIS A 103 -8.00 -3.93 13.51
CA HIS A 103 -9.40 -4.09 13.91
C HIS A 103 -10.19 -2.82 13.61
N GLY A 104 -11.47 -3.02 13.28
CA GLY A 104 -12.46 -1.98 13.13
C GLY A 104 -13.66 -2.26 14.03
N PHE A 105 -14.36 -1.23 14.45
CA PHE A 105 -15.52 -1.35 15.34
C PHE A 105 -16.73 -0.60 14.79
N LEU A 106 -17.86 -1.29 14.73
CA LEU A 106 -19.16 -0.75 14.35
C LEU A 106 -20.12 -0.87 15.53
N VAL A 107 -20.58 0.25 16.05
CA VAL A 107 -21.55 0.32 17.16
C VAL A 107 -22.88 -0.30 16.74
N LEU A 108 -23.38 0.09 15.59
CA LEU A 108 -24.67 -0.31 15.04
C LEU A 108 -24.57 -0.52 13.55
N LEU A 109 -25.14 -1.60 13.06
CA LEU A 109 -25.33 -1.86 11.64
C LEU A 109 -26.81 -2.22 11.40
N PRO A 110 -27.63 -1.26 10.91
CA PRO A 110 -29.06 -1.47 10.69
C PRO A 110 -29.34 -2.61 9.70
N ALA A 111 -30.59 -3.08 9.70
CA ALA A 111 -31.02 -4.14 8.79
C ALA A 111 -30.93 -3.66 7.33
N ARG A 112 -30.37 -4.50 6.44
CA ARG A 112 -30.16 -4.24 5.00
C ARG A 112 -29.16 -3.13 4.67
N GLU A 113 -28.54 -2.52 5.64
CA GLU A 113 -27.56 -1.44 5.46
C GLU A 113 -26.12 -1.95 5.45
N SER A 114 -25.22 -1.05 5.02
CA SER A 114 -23.79 -1.25 5.05
C SER A 114 -23.13 -0.17 5.90
N GLY A 115 -22.14 -0.56 6.69
CA GLY A 115 -21.30 0.35 7.45
C GLY A 115 -19.84 0.17 7.02
N GLU A 116 -19.07 1.23 7.11
CA GLU A 116 -17.66 1.22 6.77
C GLU A 116 -16.83 1.61 7.99
N VAL A 117 -15.75 0.88 8.19
CA VAL A 117 -14.72 1.19 9.17
C VAL A 117 -13.36 1.02 8.50
N ALA A 118 -12.37 1.69 9.04
CA ALA A 118 -11.00 1.53 8.56
C ALA A 118 -10.05 1.36 9.74
N TYR A 119 -8.97 0.65 9.50
CA TYR A 119 -7.87 0.58 10.45
C TYR A 119 -6.56 0.97 9.78
N ARG A 120 -5.62 1.41 10.60
CA ARG A 120 -4.29 1.81 10.16
C ARG A 120 -3.38 0.59 10.11
N PHE A 121 -2.82 0.34 8.94
CA PHE A 121 -1.80 -0.67 8.69
C PHE A 121 -0.46 0.02 8.39
N VAL A 122 0.59 -0.35 9.09
CA VAL A 122 1.94 0.15 8.84
C VAL A 122 2.83 -1.03 8.48
N PRO A 123 3.00 -1.31 7.17
CA PRO A 123 3.87 -2.39 6.73
C PRO A 123 5.33 -2.08 7.07
N GLN A 124 6.02 -3.01 7.71
CA GLN A 124 7.43 -2.82 8.08
C GLN A 124 8.39 -3.17 6.94
N ARG A 125 7.97 -4.04 6.04
CA ARG A 125 8.77 -4.51 4.91
C ARG A 125 8.03 -4.34 3.61
N ARG A 126 8.77 -4.12 2.52
CA ARG A 126 8.23 -4.15 1.17
C ARG A 126 7.84 -5.58 0.78
N GLY A 127 7.13 -5.73 -0.32
CA GLY A 127 6.80 -7.03 -0.89
C GLY A 127 5.30 -7.31 -0.95
N LEU A 128 4.97 -8.56 -1.21
CA LEU A 128 3.59 -9.03 -1.28
C LEU A 128 3.09 -9.40 0.12
N HIS A 129 2.15 -8.62 0.64
CA HIS A 129 1.47 -8.91 1.90
C HIS A 129 0.12 -9.58 1.63
N ARG A 130 -0.12 -10.72 2.28
CA ARG A 130 -1.33 -11.51 2.11
C ARG A 130 -2.21 -11.44 3.34
N PHE A 131 -3.45 -11.09 3.11
CA PHE A 131 -4.52 -11.14 4.09
C PHE A 131 -5.29 -12.45 3.90
N ARG A 132 -5.56 -13.18 4.96
CA ARG A 132 -6.24 -14.47 4.87
C ARG A 132 -7.68 -14.38 5.34
N GLN A 133 -7.87 -14.11 6.60
CA GLN A 133 -9.17 -14.20 7.25
C GLN A 133 -9.47 -12.95 8.05
N LEU A 134 -10.74 -12.62 8.11
CA LEU A 134 -11.30 -11.69 9.08
C LEU A 134 -12.03 -12.48 10.17
N GLU A 135 -12.09 -11.95 11.35
CA GLU A 135 -12.95 -12.42 12.42
C GLU A 135 -13.93 -11.34 12.79
N VAL A 136 -15.23 -11.64 12.73
CA VAL A 136 -16.27 -10.76 13.24
C VAL A 136 -16.69 -11.24 14.60
N ALA A 137 -16.56 -10.38 15.59
CA ALA A 137 -16.89 -10.67 16.99
C ALA A 137 -17.94 -9.69 17.50
N THR A 138 -18.71 -10.11 18.50
CA THR A 138 -19.59 -9.24 19.27
C THR A 138 -19.60 -9.65 20.73
N ARG A 139 -19.76 -8.65 21.59
CA ARG A 139 -20.00 -8.82 23.03
C ARG A 139 -21.40 -8.36 23.45
N ALA A 140 -22.21 -7.94 22.47
CA ALA A 140 -23.58 -7.52 22.74
C ALA A 140 -24.47 -8.69 23.20
N PRO A 141 -25.52 -8.43 24.04
CA PRO A 141 -25.89 -7.12 24.60
C PRO A 141 -25.16 -6.81 25.92
N PHE A 142 -24.89 -7.77 26.78
CA PHE A 142 -24.46 -7.57 28.18
C PHE A 142 -22.95 -7.76 28.40
N GLY A 143 -22.20 -8.08 27.38
CA GLY A 143 -20.76 -8.31 27.50
C GLY A 143 -20.38 -9.59 28.25
N LEU A 144 -21.33 -10.51 28.48
CA LEU A 144 -21.10 -11.76 29.22
C LEU A 144 -20.26 -12.75 28.40
N PHE A 145 -20.52 -12.78 27.10
CA PHE A 145 -19.85 -13.65 26.14
C PHE A 145 -19.26 -12.82 25.00
N GLU A 146 -18.14 -13.27 24.51
CA GLU A 146 -17.65 -12.89 23.20
C GLU A 146 -17.95 -14.03 22.24
N LYS A 147 -18.80 -13.79 21.27
CA LYS A 147 -19.01 -14.70 20.16
C LYS A 147 -18.26 -14.18 18.95
N SER A 148 -17.56 -15.05 18.25
CA SER A 148 -16.85 -14.70 17.03
C SER A 148 -17.07 -15.72 15.94
N ARG A 149 -16.93 -15.23 14.70
CA ARG A 149 -17.03 -16.02 13.48
C ARG A 149 -15.91 -15.63 12.53
N PRO A 150 -15.08 -16.58 12.08
CA PRO A 150 -14.13 -16.33 11.01
C PRO A 150 -14.86 -16.16 9.68
N LEU A 151 -14.36 -15.26 8.86
CA LEU A 151 -14.78 -15.01 7.49
C LEU A 151 -13.57 -15.17 6.59
N ASP A 152 -13.73 -15.94 5.54
CA ASP A 152 -12.69 -16.11 4.54
C ASP A 152 -12.78 -14.97 3.52
N VAL A 153 -11.89 -13.99 3.67
CA VAL A 153 -11.85 -12.78 2.84
C VAL A 153 -10.39 -12.57 2.43
N PRO A 154 -9.91 -13.35 1.44
CA PRO A 154 -8.54 -13.20 0.98
C PRO A 154 -8.32 -11.83 0.34
N GLY A 155 -7.08 -11.38 0.36
CA GLY A 155 -6.65 -10.15 -0.28
C GLY A 155 -5.14 -10.07 -0.32
N GLU A 156 -4.62 -9.33 -1.27
CA GLU A 156 -3.18 -9.14 -1.45
C GLU A 156 -2.90 -7.65 -1.70
N ILE A 157 -1.83 -7.14 -1.13
CA ILE A 157 -1.35 -5.79 -1.39
C ILE A 157 0.16 -5.84 -1.63
N ILE A 158 0.61 -5.10 -2.64
CA ILE A 158 2.03 -4.89 -2.87
C ILE A 158 2.45 -3.65 -2.10
N VAL A 159 3.42 -3.84 -1.23
CA VAL A 159 4.03 -2.76 -0.44
C VAL A 159 5.31 -2.34 -1.14
N PHE A 160 5.35 -1.09 -1.57
CA PHE A 160 6.51 -0.49 -2.21
C PHE A 160 7.65 -0.25 -1.20
N PRO A 161 8.91 -0.24 -1.66
CA PRO A 161 10.02 0.12 -0.80
C PRO A 161 9.88 1.57 -0.31
N ARG A 162 10.49 1.85 0.84
CA ARG A 162 10.59 3.22 1.34
C ARG A 162 11.43 4.05 0.37
N VAL A 163 10.91 5.20 -0.02
CA VAL A 163 11.66 6.18 -0.80
C VAL A 163 12.36 7.11 0.18
N VAL A 164 13.67 6.94 0.33
CA VAL A 164 14.54 7.82 1.13
C VAL A 164 15.02 8.99 0.25
N LEU A 165 15.55 10.05 0.87
CA LEU A 165 16.20 11.11 0.09
C LEU A 165 17.41 10.53 -0.63
N ALA A 166 17.39 10.51 -1.96
CA ALA A 166 18.53 10.07 -2.75
C ALA A 166 19.75 10.98 -2.49
N PRO A 167 20.91 10.42 -2.17
CA PRO A 167 22.13 11.21 -2.06
C PRO A 167 22.41 11.93 -3.37
N ARG A 168 23.02 13.12 -3.30
CA ARG A 168 23.47 13.82 -4.50
C ARG A 168 24.51 12.94 -5.20
N LEU A 169 24.31 12.71 -6.50
CA LEU A 169 25.32 12.01 -7.30
C LEU A 169 26.62 12.79 -7.23
N SER A 170 27.73 12.11 -6.98
CA SER A 170 29.04 12.72 -7.07
C SER A 170 29.34 13.13 -8.53
N ALA A 171 30.13 14.16 -8.72
CA ALA A 171 30.54 14.59 -10.08
C ALA A 171 31.18 13.44 -10.90
N GLN A 172 31.79 12.45 -10.24
CA GLN A 172 32.34 11.26 -10.89
C GLN A 172 31.28 10.29 -11.42
N SER A 173 30.11 10.18 -10.76
CA SER A 173 28.98 9.39 -11.26
C SER A 173 28.32 10.05 -12.46
N LEU A 174 28.29 11.37 -12.48
CA LEU A 174 27.79 12.17 -13.62
C LEU A 174 28.74 12.12 -14.81
N ALA A 175 30.06 12.10 -14.60
CA ALA A 175 31.06 12.00 -15.65
C ALA A 175 31.07 10.64 -16.38
N ARG A 176 30.73 9.54 -15.68
CA ARG A 176 30.50 8.22 -16.30
C ARG A 176 29.18 8.15 -17.07
N ALA A 177 28.26 9.03 -16.78
CA ALA A 177 26.98 9.15 -17.43
C ALA A 177 27.05 9.87 -18.81
N GLY A 178 28.23 10.00 -19.41
CA GLY A 178 28.39 10.40 -20.81
C GLY A 178 27.61 11.67 -21.19
N GLU A 179 27.80 12.76 -20.42
CA GLU A 179 27.46 14.10 -20.93
C GLU A 179 28.47 14.49 -22.00
N GLN A 180 28.40 13.88 -23.19
CA GLN A 180 28.80 14.55 -24.39
C GLN A 180 27.59 15.33 -24.91
N PRO A 181 27.65 16.65 -24.97
CA PRO A 181 26.65 17.42 -25.67
C PRO A 181 26.77 17.06 -27.17
N GLU A 182 25.93 16.11 -27.62
CA GLU A 182 25.75 15.94 -29.05
C GLU A 182 24.94 17.13 -29.54
N ASP A 183 25.62 17.98 -30.33
CA ASP A 183 25.10 19.10 -31.10
C ASP A 183 24.03 18.61 -32.12
N ARG A 184 22.81 18.35 -31.66
CA ARG A 184 21.67 18.03 -32.54
C ARG A 184 20.59 19.10 -32.43
N ILE A 185 20.30 19.68 -33.57
CA ILE A 185 19.31 20.74 -33.80
C ILE A 185 17.87 20.17 -33.63
N GLY A 186 17.04 20.80 -32.79
CA GLY A 186 15.67 20.41 -32.54
C GLY A 186 14.70 21.54 -32.17
N LEU A 187 13.48 21.20 -31.67
CA LEU A 187 12.39 22.15 -31.38
C LEU A 187 12.40 22.72 -29.93
N GLY A 188 13.54 22.64 -29.22
CA GLY A 188 13.71 23.17 -27.88
C GLY A 188 13.52 24.68 -27.71
N LEU A 189 13.37 25.13 -26.45
CA LEU A 189 13.17 26.54 -26.12
C LEU A 189 14.48 27.36 -26.14
N GLN A 190 15.64 26.72 -26.05
CA GLN A 190 16.94 27.40 -26.09
C GLN A 190 17.46 27.50 -27.53
N VAL A 191 17.98 28.69 -27.86
CA VAL A 191 18.59 28.96 -29.14
C VAL A 191 20.01 28.40 -29.14
N HIS A 192 20.24 27.34 -29.94
CA HIS A 192 21.56 26.73 -30.06
C HIS A 192 22.46 27.54 -31.01
N SER A 193 21.96 27.83 -32.21
CA SER A 193 22.68 28.64 -33.18
C SER A 193 21.76 29.42 -34.12
N LEU A 194 22.30 30.43 -34.75
CA LEU A 194 21.65 31.19 -35.79
C LEU A 194 22.36 30.89 -37.12
N ARG A 195 21.64 30.39 -38.12
CA ARG A 195 22.17 30.11 -39.45
C ARG A 195 21.29 30.68 -40.56
N ASP A 196 21.78 30.67 -41.76
CA ASP A 196 20.99 31.05 -42.92
C ASP A 196 19.83 30.09 -43.14
N HIS A 197 18.62 30.63 -43.38
CA HIS A 197 17.43 29.88 -43.70
C HIS A 197 17.57 29.21 -45.07
N ARG A 198 17.24 27.93 -45.16
CA ARG A 198 17.27 27.19 -46.41
C ARG A 198 15.87 27.16 -47.05
N PRO A 199 15.79 27.24 -48.40
CA PRO A 199 14.51 27.09 -49.09
C PRO A 199 13.84 25.77 -48.76
N GLY A 200 12.55 25.84 -48.35
CA GLY A 200 11.76 24.65 -47.93
C GLY A 200 11.67 24.40 -46.43
N GLU A 201 12.33 25.18 -45.57
CA GLU A 201 12.22 25.12 -44.13
C GLU A 201 10.97 25.88 -43.65
N ASP A 202 10.42 25.46 -42.49
CA ASP A 202 9.24 26.09 -41.88
C ASP A 202 9.55 27.56 -41.50
N ALA A 203 8.69 28.46 -41.92
CA ALA A 203 8.78 29.90 -41.60
C ALA A 203 8.75 30.18 -40.07
N ARG A 204 8.30 29.25 -39.26
CA ARG A 204 8.34 29.35 -37.80
C ARG A 204 9.74 29.27 -37.20
N SER A 205 10.69 28.75 -37.95
CA SER A 205 12.11 28.72 -37.57
C SER A 205 12.82 30.06 -37.81
N ILE A 206 12.22 31.04 -38.48
CA ILE A 206 12.86 32.34 -38.81
C ILE A 206 12.95 33.22 -37.57
N HIS A 207 14.18 33.67 -37.26
CA HIS A 207 14.45 34.64 -36.20
C HIS A 207 14.32 36.05 -36.72
N TRP A 208 13.13 36.62 -36.73
CA TRP A 208 12.79 37.89 -37.35
C TRP A 208 13.70 39.07 -36.92
N LYS A 209 14.10 39.10 -35.63
CA LYS A 209 14.99 40.14 -35.09
C LYS A 209 16.38 40.10 -35.72
N SER A 210 16.96 38.92 -35.94
CA SER A 210 18.28 38.77 -36.59
C SER A 210 18.18 38.95 -38.10
N THR A 211 17.09 38.46 -38.72
CA THR A 211 16.78 38.68 -40.14
C THR A 211 16.72 40.17 -40.48
N ALA A 212 16.03 40.97 -39.66
CA ALA A 212 15.92 42.43 -39.88
C ALA A 212 17.27 43.17 -39.78
N ARG A 213 18.21 42.64 -38.98
CA ARG A 213 19.56 43.22 -38.84
C ARG A 213 20.52 42.78 -39.95
N ALA A 214 20.39 41.54 -40.39
CA ALA A 214 21.32 40.93 -41.33
C ALA A 214 20.92 41.11 -42.80
N GLY A 215 19.68 41.58 -43.10
CA GLY A 215 19.15 41.70 -44.44
C GLY A 215 18.95 40.39 -45.21
N ARG A 216 19.05 39.27 -44.54
CA ARG A 216 18.85 37.88 -45.06
C ARG A 216 18.10 37.03 -44.06
N LEU A 217 17.38 36.05 -44.56
CA LEU A 217 16.58 35.15 -43.69
C LEU A 217 17.51 34.32 -42.80
N ILE A 218 17.34 34.45 -41.48
CA ILE A 218 18.10 33.72 -40.48
C ILE A 218 17.13 32.76 -39.75
N ALA A 219 17.48 31.48 -39.80
CA ALA A 219 16.77 30.44 -39.02
C ALA A 219 17.42 30.26 -37.64
N VAL A 220 16.58 29.95 -36.66
CA VAL A 220 16.99 29.54 -35.31
C VAL A 220 17.05 28.03 -35.28
N ASP A 221 18.22 27.51 -35.05
CA ASP A 221 18.38 26.14 -34.64
C ASP A 221 18.14 26.04 -33.13
N ARG A 222 17.07 25.34 -32.74
CA ARG A 222 16.75 25.12 -31.36
C ARG A 222 17.33 23.76 -30.92
N GLU A 223 17.78 23.71 -29.70
CA GLU A 223 18.23 22.46 -29.12
C GLU A 223 17.05 21.48 -29.01
N GLN A 224 17.24 20.26 -29.46
CA GLN A 224 16.24 19.21 -29.26
C GLN A 224 16.32 18.78 -27.78
N GLU A 225 15.36 19.15 -26.96
CA GLU A 225 15.23 18.59 -25.61
C GLU A 225 15.10 17.06 -25.71
N ARG A 226 16.23 16.37 -25.78
CA ARG A 226 16.23 14.93 -25.50
C ARG A 226 15.98 14.75 -24.02
N ARG A 227 14.89 14.10 -23.66
CA ARG A 227 14.70 13.67 -22.30
C ARG A 227 15.90 12.84 -21.89
N LYS A 228 16.53 13.22 -20.80
CA LYS A 228 17.68 12.51 -20.24
C LYS A 228 17.27 11.06 -20.01
N ARG A 229 17.97 10.09 -20.61
CA ARG A 229 17.74 8.65 -20.36
C ARG A 229 18.70 8.17 -19.30
N ILE A 230 18.15 7.53 -18.26
CA ILE A 230 18.91 7.07 -17.12
C ILE A 230 18.58 5.60 -16.88
N CYS A 231 19.59 4.77 -16.75
CA CYS A 231 19.45 3.38 -16.33
C CYS A 231 19.92 3.25 -14.87
N VAL A 232 18.98 2.90 -13.98
CA VAL A 232 19.32 2.54 -12.60
C VAL A 232 19.66 1.05 -12.59
N VAL A 233 20.86 0.71 -12.16
CA VAL A 233 21.37 -0.66 -12.10
C VAL A 233 21.53 -1.08 -10.65
N LEU A 234 20.84 -2.15 -10.25
CA LEU A 234 20.95 -2.74 -8.91
C LEU A 234 21.43 -4.20 -9.03
N ASP A 235 22.71 -4.44 -8.73
CA ASP A 235 23.24 -5.80 -8.58
C ASP A 235 23.04 -6.29 -7.15
N HIS A 236 22.03 -7.13 -6.97
CA HIS A 236 21.64 -7.65 -5.66
C HIS A 236 22.02 -9.12 -5.44
N ARG A 237 22.82 -9.71 -6.32
CA ARG A 237 23.19 -11.14 -6.27
C ARG A 237 23.93 -11.55 -4.99
N THR A 238 24.71 -10.65 -4.43
CA THR A 238 25.47 -10.86 -3.20
C THR A 238 24.85 -10.23 -1.96
N LEU A 239 23.81 -9.40 -2.15
CA LEU A 239 23.16 -8.67 -1.06
C LEU A 239 22.14 -9.53 -0.34
N ARG A 240 22.12 -9.45 0.99
CA ARG A 240 21.19 -10.19 1.85
C ARG A 240 20.67 -9.30 2.99
N GLY A 241 19.49 -9.64 3.48
CA GLY A 241 18.90 -8.98 4.65
C GLY A 241 18.84 -7.46 4.53
N ASP A 242 19.33 -6.76 5.56
CA ASP A 242 19.28 -5.29 5.64
C ASP A 242 20.13 -4.58 4.56
N ALA A 243 21.18 -5.23 4.05
CA ALA A 243 21.96 -4.66 2.95
C ALA A 243 21.14 -4.63 1.65
N LEU A 244 20.41 -5.69 1.36
CA LEU A 244 19.48 -5.72 0.23
C LEU A 244 18.37 -4.66 0.38
N GLU A 245 17.79 -4.56 1.57
CA GLU A 245 16.73 -3.57 1.82
C GLU A 245 17.21 -2.13 1.57
N ARG A 246 18.40 -1.77 2.10
CA ARG A 246 19.00 -0.45 1.87
C ARG A 246 19.31 -0.18 0.41
N ALA A 247 19.84 -1.17 -0.31
CA ALA A 247 20.13 -1.03 -1.74
C ALA A 247 18.86 -0.83 -2.57
N VAL A 248 17.79 -1.53 -2.23
CA VAL A 248 16.47 -1.36 -2.88
C VAL A 248 15.85 0.01 -2.56
N GLU A 249 15.92 0.47 -1.30
CA GLU A 249 15.46 1.81 -0.91
C GLU A 249 16.22 2.90 -1.67
N LEU A 250 17.54 2.74 -1.83
CA LEU A 250 18.38 3.67 -2.59
C LEU A 250 18.06 3.65 -4.09
N ALA A 251 17.87 2.46 -4.68
CA ALA A 251 17.45 2.33 -6.08
C ALA A 251 16.09 2.98 -6.31
N ALA A 252 15.12 2.77 -5.40
CA ALA A 252 13.82 3.41 -5.46
C ALA A 252 13.93 4.95 -5.39
N ALA A 253 14.82 5.45 -4.52
CA ALA A 253 15.06 6.89 -4.38
C ALA A 253 15.64 7.51 -5.67
N PHE A 254 16.58 6.84 -6.34
CA PHE A 254 17.12 7.30 -7.62
C PHE A 254 16.06 7.28 -8.71
N VAL A 255 15.32 6.18 -8.85
CA VAL A 255 14.24 6.07 -9.83
C VAL A 255 13.22 7.21 -9.66
N VAL A 256 12.75 7.45 -8.44
CA VAL A 256 11.75 8.51 -8.18
C VAL A 256 12.32 9.88 -8.46
N ARG A 257 13.53 10.18 -8.00
CA ARG A 257 14.18 11.47 -8.22
C ARG A 257 14.35 11.79 -9.71
N GLU A 258 14.84 10.84 -10.51
CA GLU A 258 15.10 11.08 -11.93
C GLU A 258 13.79 11.19 -12.72
N LEU A 259 12.76 10.41 -12.38
CA LEU A 259 11.41 10.57 -12.95
C LEU A 259 10.80 11.93 -12.60
N ASP A 260 10.96 12.40 -11.36
CA ASP A 260 10.51 13.74 -10.94
C ASP A 260 11.28 14.86 -11.65
N GLY A 261 12.53 14.61 -12.01
CA GLY A 261 13.35 15.49 -12.87
C GLY A 261 12.97 15.44 -14.35
N GLY A 262 11.96 14.67 -14.75
CA GLY A 262 11.49 14.59 -16.15
C GLY A 262 12.31 13.64 -17.03
N ALA A 263 13.24 12.85 -16.47
CA ALA A 263 14.03 11.88 -17.21
C ALA A 263 13.18 10.65 -17.61
N GLU A 264 13.62 9.97 -18.68
CA GLU A 264 13.20 8.60 -18.99
C GLU A 264 14.09 7.64 -18.21
N VAL A 265 13.47 6.79 -17.38
CA VAL A 265 14.20 5.89 -16.48
C VAL A 265 13.95 4.44 -16.86
N SER A 266 15.04 3.70 -17.07
CA SER A 266 15.05 2.24 -17.12
C SER A 266 15.62 1.66 -15.82
N LEU A 267 15.26 0.41 -15.51
CA LEU A 267 15.73 -0.27 -14.29
C LEU A 267 16.25 -1.66 -14.65
N ALA A 268 17.53 -1.90 -14.37
CA ALA A 268 18.16 -3.19 -14.54
C ALA A 268 18.46 -3.83 -13.16
N VAL A 269 17.90 -4.99 -12.92
CA VAL A 269 18.18 -5.81 -11.73
C VAL A 269 18.62 -7.22 -12.18
N ALA A 270 19.25 -7.99 -11.29
CA ALA A 270 19.70 -9.33 -11.66
C ALA A 270 18.55 -10.19 -12.22
N GLY A 271 18.68 -10.56 -13.49
CA GLY A 271 17.71 -11.40 -14.21
C GLY A 271 16.42 -10.70 -14.65
N GLN A 272 16.27 -9.38 -14.48
CA GLN A 272 15.09 -8.63 -14.93
C GLN A 272 15.48 -7.24 -15.43
N PHE A 273 14.75 -6.77 -16.45
CA PHE A 273 14.95 -5.44 -17.02
C PHE A 273 13.61 -4.76 -17.26
N LEU A 274 13.49 -3.54 -16.83
CA LEU A 274 12.36 -2.65 -17.13
C LEU A 274 12.83 -1.59 -18.13
N ALA A 275 12.22 -1.56 -19.31
CA ALA A 275 12.55 -0.60 -20.37
C ALA A 275 12.32 0.84 -19.93
N ALA A 276 13.01 1.77 -20.60
CA ALA A 276 12.92 3.20 -20.33
C ALA A 276 11.48 3.72 -20.51
N GLY A 277 11.06 4.54 -19.60
CA GLY A 277 9.77 5.19 -19.61
C GLY A 277 9.75 6.41 -18.69
N SER A 278 8.65 7.13 -18.70
CA SER A 278 8.49 8.36 -17.91
C SER A 278 7.12 8.43 -17.23
N GLY A 279 7.00 9.31 -16.24
CA GLY A 279 5.75 9.59 -15.54
C GLY A 279 5.35 8.53 -14.52
N GLU A 280 4.09 8.62 -14.05
CA GLU A 280 3.60 7.82 -12.92
C GLU A 280 3.49 6.32 -13.23
N ALA A 281 3.17 5.96 -14.47
CA ALA A 281 3.11 4.55 -14.88
C ALA A 281 4.47 3.87 -14.74
N GLN A 282 5.54 4.53 -15.17
CA GLN A 282 6.91 4.04 -15.05
C GLN A 282 7.34 3.96 -13.58
N ARG A 283 6.98 4.97 -12.77
CA ARG A 283 7.22 4.96 -11.33
C ARG A 283 6.60 3.75 -10.67
N CYS A 284 5.31 3.50 -10.93
CA CYS A 284 4.61 2.33 -10.37
C CYS A 284 5.25 1.02 -10.83
N ALA A 285 5.63 0.89 -12.11
CA ALA A 285 6.26 -0.31 -12.64
C ALA A 285 7.62 -0.58 -11.98
N ALA A 286 8.46 0.43 -11.86
CA ALA A 286 9.77 0.32 -11.24
C ALA A 286 9.68 0.00 -9.74
N LEU A 287 8.84 0.71 -8.99
CA LEU A 287 8.63 0.45 -7.57
C LEU A 287 8.02 -0.93 -7.32
N ARG A 288 7.14 -1.40 -8.20
CA ARG A 288 6.58 -2.75 -8.14
C ARG A 288 7.65 -3.82 -8.36
N LEU A 289 8.53 -3.63 -9.35
CA LEU A 289 9.64 -4.55 -9.61
C LEU A 289 10.57 -4.60 -8.38
N LEU A 290 10.95 -3.45 -7.83
CA LEU A 290 11.77 -3.36 -6.62
C LEU A 290 11.06 -3.96 -5.38
N ALA A 291 9.75 -3.80 -5.27
CA ALA A 291 8.97 -4.38 -4.17
C ALA A 291 9.00 -5.91 -4.17
N LEU A 292 8.92 -6.53 -5.34
CA LEU A 292 8.84 -7.98 -5.51
C LEU A 292 10.22 -8.65 -5.66
N LEU A 293 11.30 -7.88 -5.50
CA LEU A 293 12.65 -8.37 -5.64
C LEU A 293 13.04 -9.21 -4.43
N GLU A 294 13.35 -10.50 -4.69
CA GLU A 294 13.75 -11.47 -3.69
C GLU A 294 15.28 -11.65 -3.65
N GLU A 295 15.78 -12.24 -2.57
CA GLU A 295 17.19 -12.64 -2.48
C GLU A 295 17.50 -13.69 -3.55
N LYS A 296 18.46 -13.41 -4.43
CA LYS A 296 18.89 -14.31 -5.50
C LYS A 296 20.31 -14.78 -5.28
N GLY A 297 20.63 -16.00 -5.77
CA GLY A 297 21.98 -16.54 -5.76
C GLY A 297 22.89 -15.86 -6.78
N ALA A 298 24.20 -16.07 -6.60
CA ALA A 298 25.25 -15.52 -7.48
C ALA A 298 25.13 -16.00 -8.94
N ASP A 299 24.47 -17.14 -9.19
CA ASP A 299 24.28 -17.73 -10.53
C ASP A 299 23.27 -16.98 -11.40
N THR A 300 22.56 -15.98 -10.86
CA THR A 300 21.63 -15.17 -11.66
C THR A 300 22.42 -14.24 -12.60
N ALA A 301 21.92 -14.06 -13.83
CA ALA A 301 22.53 -13.16 -14.80
C ALA A 301 22.77 -11.76 -14.24
N SER A 302 23.96 -11.21 -14.51
CA SER A 302 24.30 -9.84 -14.11
C SER A 302 23.33 -8.85 -14.75
N PRO A 303 22.93 -7.78 -14.03
CA PRO A 303 22.12 -6.74 -14.65
C PRO A 303 22.90 -6.08 -15.79
N ARG A 304 22.24 -5.89 -16.92
CA ARG A 304 22.85 -5.23 -18.08
C ARG A 304 22.20 -3.85 -18.28
N PRO A 305 22.97 -2.77 -18.25
CA PRO A 305 22.46 -1.45 -18.55
C PRO A 305 22.07 -1.32 -20.02
N GLU A 306 21.20 -0.40 -20.34
CA GLU A 306 20.85 0.01 -21.70
C GLU A 306 22.04 0.77 -22.33
N ALA A 307 22.38 0.44 -23.57
CA ALA A 307 23.62 0.92 -24.22
C ALA A 307 23.70 2.46 -24.42
N GLU A 308 22.56 3.15 -24.44
CA GLU A 308 22.49 4.61 -24.71
C GLU A 308 22.05 5.43 -23.48
N ALA A 309 21.96 4.83 -22.30
CA ALA A 309 21.49 5.52 -21.08
C ALA A 309 22.65 5.85 -20.14
N ALA A 310 22.51 6.97 -19.41
CA ALA A 310 23.38 7.27 -18.28
C ALA A 310 23.14 6.26 -17.15
N VAL A 311 24.22 5.64 -16.64
CA VAL A 311 24.10 4.54 -15.69
C VAL A 311 24.30 5.03 -14.26
N ILE A 312 23.37 4.71 -13.38
CA ILE A 312 23.49 4.89 -11.92
C ILE A 312 23.60 3.50 -11.30
N GLU A 313 24.80 3.12 -10.87
CA GLU A 313 25.01 1.87 -10.16
C GLU A 313 24.72 2.05 -8.67
N VAL A 314 23.87 1.18 -8.14
CA VAL A 314 23.51 1.13 -6.73
C VAL A 314 24.26 -0.02 -6.07
N HIS A 315 25.13 0.32 -5.12
CA HIS A 315 25.84 -0.62 -4.29
C HIS A 315 25.24 -0.65 -2.88
N GLY A 316 25.13 -1.81 -2.27
CA GLY A 316 24.56 -2.01 -0.94
C GLY A 316 25.52 -1.71 0.20
#